data_8f4741c7a7e8976953f5b8e8e1351dd3
#
_entry.id   8f4741c7a7e8976953f5b8e8e1351dd3
#
_cell.length_a   1.000
_cell.length_b   1.000
_cell.length_c   1.000
_cell.angle_alpha   90.00
_cell.angle_beta   90.00
_cell.angle_gamma   90.00
#
_symmetry.space_group_name_H-M   'P 1'
#
loop_
_entity.id
_entity.type
_entity.pdbx_description
1 polymer ?
#
loop_
_entity_poly.entity_id
_entity_poly.type
_entity_poly.pdbx_seq_one_letter_code
_entity_poly.pdbx_strand_id
1 'polypeptide(L)'
;MTAEQAILEEPVTQALCLRVSADADPGALARVLACFQTLNVVPRRVVSELGTTGMLYIRIDVTGLTEGHLSLIAAKIGQVPCVGNAYWHRL
;
A
#
# COMPACT_ATOMS: atom_id res chain seq x y z
N MET A 1 -12.89 30.86 -2.68
CA MET A 1 -12.20 29.71 -2.05
C MET A 1 -10.85 29.54 -2.69
N THR A 2 -9.78 29.46 -1.91
CA THR A 2 -8.44 29.14 -2.41
C THR A 2 -8.30 27.63 -2.60
N ALA A 3 -7.29 27.21 -3.37
CA ALA A 3 -7.00 25.80 -3.54
C ALA A 3 -6.73 25.08 -2.21
N GLU A 4 -6.06 25.76 -1.28
CA GLU A 4 -5.81 25.21 0.06
C GLU A 4 -7.09 24.98 0.85
N GLN A 5 -8.04 25.92 0.77
CA GLN A 5 -9.33 25.76 1.42
C GLN A 5 -10.14 24.63 0.80
N ALA A 6 -10.07 24.46 -0.52
CA ALA A 6 -10.73 23.35 -1.21
C ALA A 6 -10.19 22.00 -0.72
N ILE A 7 -8.87 21.88 -0.52
CA ILE A 7 -8.25 20.65 0.00
C ILE A 7 -8.71 20.39 1.44
N LEU A 8 -8.75 21.43 2.29
CA LEU A 8 -9.17 21.30 3.68
C LEU A 8 -10.66 20.99 3.84
N GLU A 9 -11.47 21.38 2.88
CA GLU A 9 -12.92 21.16 2.90
C GLU A 9 -13.33 19.85 2.21
N GLU A 10 -12.42 19.18 1.51
CA GLU A 10 -12.69 17.87 0.96
C GLU A 10 -13.09 16.90 2.09
N PRO A 11 -14.01 15.97 1.83
CA PRO A 11 -14.29 14.93 2.78
C PRO A 11 -12.98 14.29 3.23
N VAL A 12 -12.80 14.17 4.54
CA VAL A 12 -11.60 13.55 5.07
C VAL A 12 -11.48 12.17 4.46
N THR A 13 -10.53 12.02 3.54
CA THR A 13 -10.22 10.73 2.97
C THR A 13 -9.58 9.91 4.07
N GLN A 14 -10.20 8.80 4.37
CA GLN A 14 -9.70 7.93 5.41
C GLN A 14 -8.31 7.46 5.05
N ALA A 15 -7.37 7.62 5.96
CA ALA A 15 -6.04 7.07 5.79
C ALA A 15 -6.11 5.56 5.97
N LEU A 16 -5.59 4.85 5.00
CA LEU A 16 -5.58 3.39 4.98
C LEU A 16 -4.14 2.89 4.93
N CYS A 17 -3.90 1.75 5.50
CA CYS A 17 -2.58 1.12 5.54
C CYS A 17 -2.67 -0.28 4.98
N LEU A 18 -1.78 -0.58 4.04
CA LEU A 18 -1.58 -1.93 3.54
C LEU A 18 -0.32 -2.51 4.17
N ARG A 19 -0.42 -3.72 4.68
CA ARG A 19 0.71 -4.45 5.23
C ARG A 19 0.96 -5.70 4.43
N VAL A 20 2.22 -5.90 4.07
CA VAL A 20 2.66 -7.02 3.24
C VAL A 20 3.80 -7.73 3.95
N SER A 21 3.71 -9.06 4.00
CA SER A 21 4.81 -9.92 4.42
C SER A 21 5.25 -10.73 3.21
N ALA A 22 6.52 -10.71 2.90
CA ALA A 22 7.06 -11.39 1.73
C ALA A 22 8.40 -12.05 2.06
N ASP A 23 8.80 -13.00 1.23
CA ASP A 23 10.17 -13.52 1.29
C ASP A 23 11.15 -12.40 0.92
N ALA A 24 12.33 -12.44 1.48
CA ALA A 24 13.38 -11.42 1.27
C ALA A 24 13.99 -11.55 -0.14
N ASP A 25 13.17 -11.38 -1.15
CA ASP A 25 13.57 -11.36 -2.55
C ASP A 25 13.90 -9.91 -2.93
N PRO A 26 15.05 -9.65 -3.57
CA PRO A 26 15.40 -8.29 -3.99
C PRO A 26 14.36 -7.62 -4.88
N GLY A 27 13.58 -8.39 -5.63
CA GLY A 27 12.51 -7.88 -6.47
C GLY A 27 11.16 -7.68 -5.78
N ALA A 28 11.02 -8.12 -4.52
CA ALA A 28 9.72 -8.12 -3.84
C ALA A 28 9.10 -6.73 -3.73
N LEU A 29 9.88 -5.76 -3.27
CA LEU A 29 9.39 -4.39 -3.10
C LEU A 29 8.94 -3.78 -4.43
N ALA A 30 9.73 -3.94 -5.48
CA ALA A 30 9.39 -3.41 -6.81
C ALA A 30 8.10 -4.04 -7.35
N ARG A 31 7.91 -5.34 -7.17
CA ARG A 31 6.70 -6.05 -7.63
C ARG A 31 5.47 -5.59 -6.87
N VAL A 32 5.59 -5.39 -5.56
CA VAL A 32 4.49 -4.87 -4.74
C VAL A 32 4.13 -3.46 -5.19
N LEU A 33 5.10 -2.58 -5.37
CA LEU A 33 4.85 -1.21 -5.82
C LEU A 33 4.31 -1.15 -7.24
N ALA A 34 4.64 -2.10 -8.10
CA ALA A 34 4.09 -2.18 -9.46
C ALA A 34 2.55 -2.34 -9.45
N CYS A 35 1.99 -2.96 -8.43
CA CYS A 35 0.54 -3.08 -8.29
C CYS A 35 -0.14 -1.72 -8.14
N PHE A 36 0.51 -0.78 -7.45
CA PHE A 36 0.03 0.60 -7.32
C PHE A 36 0.17 1.36 -8.63
N GLN A 37 1.28 1.19 -9.32
CA GLN A 37 1.51 1.82 -10.63
C GLN A 37 0.44 1.40 -11.63
N THR A 38 0.10 0.12 -11.70
CA THR A 38 -0.93 -0.40 -12.60
C THR A 38 -2.28 0.27 -12.37
N LEU A 39 -2.60 0.61 -11.14
CA LEU A 39 -3.84 1.28 -10.78
C LEU A 39 -3.72 2.80 -10.72
N ASN A 40 -2.59 3.34 -11.14
CA ASN A 40 -2.30 4.77 -11.15
C ASN A 40 -2.45 5.40 -9.76
N VAL A 41 -1.95 4.71 -8.75
CA VAL A 41 -2.01 5.16 -7.35
C VAL A 41 -0.61 5.48 -6.86
N VAL A 42 -0.47 6.65 -6.24
CA VAL A 42 0.79 7.04 -5.59
C VAL A 42 0.66 6.80 -4.10
N PRO A 43 1.48 5.89 -3.53
CA PRO A 43 1.49 5.71 -2.08
C PRO A 43 1.96 6.99 -1.38
N ARG A 44 1.35 7.29 -0.25
CA ARG A 44 1.77 8.43 0.56
C ARG A 44 3.09 8.15 1.26
N ARG A 45 3.25 6.93 1.77
CA ARG A 45 4.43 6.53 2.51
C ARG A 45 4.66 5.05 2.34
N VAL A 46 5.91 4.67 2.13
CA VAL A 46 6.32 3.27 2.05
C VAL A 46 7.43 3.04 3.06
N VAL A 47 7.28 2.05 3.89
CA VAL A 47 8.30 1.60 4.82
C VAL A 47 8.56 0.12 4.54
N SER A 48 9.81 -0.20 4.26
CA SER A 48 10.25 -1.56 4.00
C SER A 48 11.30 -1.95 5.04
N GLU A 49 11.11 -3.06 5.69
CA GLU A 49 12.00 -3.51 6.75
C GLU A 49 12.30 -5.00 6.60
N LEU A 50 13.57 -5.32 6.57
CA LEU A 50 14.02 -6.71 6.56
C LEU A 50 14.09 -7.22 7.99
N GLY A 51 13.26 -8.22 8.29
CA GLY A 51 13.26 -8.87 9.60
C GLY A 51 14.45 -9.82 9.76
N THR A 52 14.70 -10.21 10.99
CA THR A 52 15.83 -11.10 11.34
C THR A 52 15.65 -12.53 10.87
N THR A 53 14.43 -12.92 10.49
CA THR A 53 14.08 -14.28 10.08
C THR A 53 14.04 -14.46 8.56
N GLY A 54 14.51 -13.45 7.78
CA GLY A 54 14.48 -13.51 6.32
C GLY A 54 13.16 -13.12 5.71
N MET A 55 12.27 -12.49 6.48
CA MET A 55 11.01 -11.94 5.98
C MET A 55 11.15 -10.44 5.73
N LEU A 56 10.59 -10.00 4.63
CA LEU A 56 10.46 -8.59 4.30
C LEU A 56 9.07 -8.10 4.69
N TYR A 57 9.01 -7.05 5.49
CA TYR A 57 7.77 -6.42 5.91
C TYR A 57 7.65 -5.06 5.23
N ILE A 58 6.53 -4.85 4.54
CA ILE A 58 6.28 -3.61 3.81
C ILE A 58 5.00 -3.00 4.36
N ARG A 59 5.09 -1.73 4.73
CA ARG A 59 3.94 -0.92 5.11
C ARG A 59 3.74 0.15 4.06
N ILE A 60 2.53 0.27 3.54
CA ILE A 60 2.19 1.25 2.52
C ILE A 60 0.97 2.04 2.98
N ASP A 61 1.16 3.31 3.26
CA ASP A 61 0.08 4.21 3.65
C ASP A 61 -0.47 4.90 2.41
N VAL A 62 -1.77 4.93 2.27
CA VAL A 62 -2.47 5.52 1.14
C VAL A 62 -3.62 6.41 1.62
N THR A 63 -3.94 7.41 0.81
CA THR A 63 -5.11 8.26 0.97
C THR A 63 -5.80 8.39 -0.39
N GLY A 64 -7.06 8.79 -0.39
CA GLY A 64 -7.79 9.00 -1.63
C GLY A 64 -8.31 7.74 -2.29
N LEU A 65 -8.21 6.59 -1.61
CA LEU A 65 -8.72 5.31 -2.11
C LEU A 65 -9.91 4.86 -1.29
N THR A 66 -10.82 4.16 -1.95
CA THR A 66 -11.89 3.44 -1.26
C THR A 66 -11.35 2.14 -0.69
N GLU A 67 -12.06 1.60 0.29
CA GLU A 67 -11.74 0.28 0.83
C GLU A 67 -11.79 -0.81 -0.26
N GLY A 68 -12.74 -0.66 -1.21
CA GLY A 68 -12.84 -1.59 -2.34
C GLY A 68 -11.62 -1.56 -3.24
N HIS A 69 -11.07 -0.38 -3.52
CA HIS A 69 -9.83 -0.26 -4.28
C HIS A 69 -8.66 -0.91 -3.55
N LEU A 70 -8.56 -0.69 -2.24
CA LEU A 70 -7.48 -1.25 -1.46
C LEU A 70 -7.57 -2.78 -1.34
N SER A 71 -8.79 -3.31 -1.24
CA SER A 71 -9.02 -4.75 -1.27
C SER A 71 -8.56 -5.36 -2.60
N LEU A 72 -8.80 -4.67 -3.71
CA LEU A 72 -8.35 -5.11 -5.03
C LEU A 72 -6.82 -5.10 -5.12
N ILE A 73 -6.18 -4.05 -4.60
CA ILE A 73 -4.72 -3.96 -4.56
C ILE A 73 -4.15 -5.09 -3.70
N ALA A 74 -4.71 -5.33 -2.52
CA ALA A 74 -4.26 -6.40 -1.64
C ALA A 74 -4.37 -7.76 -2.30
N ALA A 75 -5.46 -8.02 -3.03
CA ALA A 75 -5.65 -9.25 -3.78
C ALA A 75 -4.58 -9.43 -4.87
N LYS A 76 -4.27 -8.36 -5.60
CA LYS A 76 -3.21 -8.39 -6.62
C LYS A 76 -1.84 -8.65 -6.03
N ILE A 77 -1.52 -8.01 -4.92
CA ILE A 77 -0.26 -8.21 -4.22
C ILE A 77 -0.15 -9.64 -3.72
N GLY A 78 -1.24 -10.20 -3.21
CA GLY A 78 -1.28 -11.59 -2.76
C GLY A 78 -0.98 -12.61 -3.85
N GLN A 79 -1.09 -12.24 -5.13
CA GLN A 79 -0.74 -13.10 -6.26
C GLN A 79 0.75 -13.05 -6.62
N VAL A 80 1.51 -12.12 -6.06
CA VAL A 80 2.97 -12.06 -6.29
C VAL A 80 3.62 -13.26 -5.60
N PRO A 81 4.42 -14.09 -6.32
CA PRO A 81 4.90 -15.36 -5.77
C PRO A 81 5.66 -15.27 -4.46
N CYS A 82 6.41 -14.20 -4.21
CA CYS A 82 7.18 -14.03 -2.99
C CYS A 82 6.34 -13.51 -1.81
N VAL A 83 5.10 -13.10 -2.02
CA VAL A 83 4.23 -12.56 -0.99
C VAL A 83 3.55 -13.69 -0.23
N GLY A 84 3.72 -13.71 1.09
CA GLY A 84 3.04 -14.67 1.96
C GLY A 84 1.70 -14.16 2.45
N ASN A 85 1.59 -12.85 2.70
CA ASN A 85 0.36 -12.26 3.23
C ASN A 85 0.28 -10.78 2.84
N ALA A 86 -0.93 -10.33 2.53
CA ALA A 86 -1.22 -8.93 2.27
C ALA A 86 -2.61 -8.60 2.83
N TYR A 87 -2.69 -7.59 3.67
CA TYR A 87 -3.95 -7.14 4.24
C TYR A 87 -3.92 -5.62 4.47
N TRP A 88 -5.08 -5.03 4.60
CA TRP A 88 -5.18 -3.60 4.85
C TRP A 88 -6.00 -3.33 6.12
N HIS A 89 -5.77 -2.17 6.71
CA HIS A 89 -6.56 -1.69 7.83
C HIS A 89 -6.63 -0.16 7.82
N ARG A 90 -7.58 0.37 8.55
CA ARG A 90 -7.69 1.81 8.75
C ARG A 90 -6.64 2.28 9.75
N LEU A 91 -6.16 3.46 9.48
CA LEU A 91 -5.24 4.11 10.42
C LEU A 91 -6.00 4.87 11.51
#